data_c14d479d15aa624d7cb862892ff7f369
#
_entry.id   c14d479d15aa624d7cb862892ff7f369
#
_cell.length_a   1.000
_cell.length_b   1.000
_cell.length_c   1.000
_cell.angle_alpha   90.00
_cell.angle_beta   90.00
_cell.angle_gamma   90.00
#
_symmetry.space_group_name_H-M   'P 1'
#
loop_
_entity.id
_entity.type
_entity.pdbx_description
1 polymer ?
#
loop_
_entity_poly.entity_id
_entity_poly.type
_entity_poly.pdbx_seq_one_letter_code
_entity_poly.pdbx_strand_id
1 'polypeptide(L)'
;MRMGDTAQLALACNTVAIEADATSVEDLENLFKQSMEVLGGKIDFVLHSIGMSPNVRKERHYSDLDYNYLTKTLDISAVSFHKVLQVARKLDAINQWGSVIALSYVAAQRTFYGYNDMADAKALLESIARSFGYIYGRERNVRINTISQSPTLTTAGSGVKGIGQLIDFSERMSPLGNATGEECADYCVTLFSDLTRKVTMQNLFHDGGFSSMGMSMRALLQYEKGLGCDCECGDEVPIEEDHKYD
;
A
#
# COMPACT_ATOMS: atom_id res chain seq x y z
N MET A 1 14.60 -2.74 -10.85
CA MET A 1 14.90 -2.51 -9.41
C MET A 1 16.40 -2.64 -9.25
N ARG A 2 17.06 -1.86 -8.42
CA ARG A 2 18.50 -2.00 -8.18
C ARG A 2 18.71 -3.14 -7.19
N MET A 3 19.00 -4.33 -7.68
CA MET A 3 19.23 -5.53 -6.86
C MET A 3 20.34 -5.34 -5.81
N GLY A 4 21.34 -4.48 -6.07
CA GLY A 4 22.42 -4.23 -5.11
C GLY A 4 21.96 -3.73 -3.74
N ASP A 5 21.09 -2.73 -3.71
CA ASP A 5 20.57 -2.18 -2.45
C ASP A 5 19.69 -3.19 -1.71
N THR A 6 18.87 -3.94 -2.47
CA THR A 6 17.99 -4.99 -1.91
C THR A 6 18.80 -6.15 -1.34
N ALA A 7 19.89 -6.55 -2.02
CA ALA A 7 20.77 -7.61 -1.54
C ALA A 7 21.49 -7.21 -0.24
N GLN A 8 21.95 -5.96 -0.14
CA GLN A 8 22.56 -5.45 1.10
C GLN A 8 21.57 -5.44 2.25
N LEU A 9 20.33 -5.00 2.01
CA LEU A 9 19.27 -5.01 3.03
C LEU A 9 18.94 -6.45 3.46
N ALA A 10 18.84 -7.38 2.53
CA ALA A 10 18.61 -8.79 2.84
C ALA A 10 19.70 -9.37 3.75
N LEU A 11 20.97 -9.06 3.46
CA LEU A 11 22.10 -9.46 4.32
C LEU A 11 22.01 -8.85 5.71
N ALA A 12 21.67 -7.57 5.81
CA ALA A 12 21.52 -6.89 7.10
C ALA A 12 20.36 -7.48 7.94
N CYS A 13 19.31 -7.97 7.30
CA CYS A 13 18.16 -8.61 7.93
C CYS A 13 18.31 -10.15 8.08
N ASN A 14 19.49 -10.70 7.77
CA ASN A 14 19.74 -12.15 7.80
C ASN A 14 18.70 -12.95 6.99
N THR A 15 18.42 -12.48 5.77
CA THR A 15 17.46 -13.10 4.85
C THR A 15 18.05 -13.17 3.44
N VAL A 16 17.30 -13.70 2.48
CA VAL A 16 17.71 -13.83 1.08
C VAL A 16 16.89 -12.90 0.18
N ALA A 17 17.51 -12.39 -0.87
CA ALA A 17 16.83 -11.69 -1.95
C ALA A 17 16.73 -12.63 -3.16
N ILE A 18 15.52 -12.87 -3.63
CA ILE A 18 15.24 -13.68 -4.82
C ILE A 18 14.66 -12.75 -5.89
N GLU A 19 15.32 -12.72 -7.06
CA GLU A 19 14.86 -11.91 -8.17
C GLU A 19 13.67 -12.56 -8.87
N ALA A 20 12.59 -11.79 -9.08
CA ALA A 20 11.41 -12.25 -9.79
C ALA A 20 10.62 -11.06 -10.38
N ASP A 21 10.08 -11.23 -11.57
CA ASP A 21 9.06 -10.33 -12.13
C ASP A 21 7.67 -10.79 -11.68
N ALA A 22 7.01 -10.00 -10.87
CA ALA A 22 5.67 -10.32 -10.37
C ALA A 22 4.59 -10.36 -11.45
N THR A 23 4.89 -9.93 -12.68
CA THR A 23 4.00 -10.07 -13.85
C THR A 23 4.22 -11.39 -14.61
N SER A 24 5.29 -12.13 -14.33
CA SER A 24 5.63 -13.42 -14.90
C SER A 24 5.18 -14.56 -14.00
N VAL A 25 4.33 -15.44 -14.50
CA VAL A 25 3.88 -16.64 -13.78
C VAL A 25 5.05 -17.59 -13.52
N GLU A 26 5.97 -17.73 -14.47
CA GLU A 26 7.15 -18.58 -14.34
C GLU A 26 8.08 -18.09 -13.22
N ASP A 27 8.36 -16.78 -13.20
CA ASP A 27 9.19 -16.19 -12.14
C ASP A 27 8.54 -16.37 -10.77
N LEU A 28 7.21 -16.20 -10.67
CA LEU A 28 6.49 -16.41 -9.42
C LEU A 28 6.51 -17.88 -8.97
N GLU A 29 6.41 -18.83 -9.89
CA GLU A 29 6.55 -20.26 -9.55
C GLU A 29 7.95 -20.56 -9.00
N ASN A 30 8.99 -20.00 -9.61
CA ASN A 30 10.36 -20.14 -9.14
C ASN A 30 10.57 -19.43 -7.79
N LEU A 31 10.04 -18.23 -7.61
CA LEU A 31 10.07 -17.48 -6.35
C LEU A 31 9.48 -18.30 -5.21
N PHE A 32 8.28 -18.86 -5.39
CA PHE A 32 7.64 -19.66 -4.34
C PHE A 32 8.40 -20.96 -4.03
N LYS A 33 8.91 -21.66 -5.04
CA LYS A 33 9.71 -22.88 -4.83
C LYS A 33 10.99 -22.58 -4.04
N GLN A 34 11.74 -21.56 -4.45
CA GLN A 34 12.98 -21.15 -3.75
C GLN A 34 12.66 -20.65 -2.32
N SER A 35 11.58 -19.87 -2.13
CA SER A 35 11.19 -19.41 -0.81
C SER A 35 10.84 -20.58 0.13
N MET A 36 10.10 -21.57 -0.35
CA MET A 36 9.79 -22.76 0.44
C MET A 36 11.03 -23.60 0.78
N GLU A 37 12.00 -23.66 -0.13
CA GLU A 37 13.28 -24.33 0.11
C GLU A 37 14.09 -23.62 1.20
N VAL A 38 14.23 -22.29 1.10
CA VAL A 38 14.97 -21.48 2.07
C VAL A 38 14.32 -21.51 3.45
N LEU A 39 12.99 -21.49 3.53
CA LEU A 39 12.23 -21.54 4.78
C LEU A 39 12.12 -22.95 5.35
N GLY A 40 12.46 -23.99 4.58
CA GLY A 40 12.31 -25.38 4.99
C GLY A 40 10.85 -25.84 5.05
N GLY A 41 9.93 -25.18 4.38
CA GLY A 41 8.51 -25.49 4.39
C GLY A 41 7.64 -24.48 3.69
N LYS A 42 6.33 -24.55 3.96
CA LYS A 42 5.36 -23.59 3.42
C LYS A 42 5.51 -22.21 4.07
N ILE A 43 4.96 -21.22 3.42
CA ILE A 43 5.05 -19.80 3.76
C ILE A 43 3.87 -19.44 4.67
N ASP A 44 4.15 -18.73 5.76
CA ASP A 44 3.11 -18.27 6.69
C ASP A 44 2.58 -16.88 6.31
N PHE A 45 3.45 -15.99 5.81
CA PHE A 45 3.12 -14.59 5.56
C PHE A 45 3.57 -14.16 4.17
N VAL A 46 2.69 -13.42 3.47
CA VAL A 46 3.00 -12.80 2.18
C VAL A 46 2.61 -11.34 2.22
N LEU A 47 3.56 -10.45 1.91
CA LEU A 47 3.31 -9.03 1.71
C LEU A 47 3.48 -8.68 0.23
N HIS A 48 2.40 -8.20 -0.41
CA HIS A 48 2.45 -7.61 -1.74
C HIS A 48 2.53 -6.09 -1.63
N SER A 49 3.73 -5.55 -1.85
CA SER A 49 4.03 -4.12 -1.79
C SER A 49 4.57 -3.62 -3.13
N ILE A 50 3.78 -3.82 -4.19
CA ILE A 50 4.16 -3.52 -5.58
C ILE A 50 3.16 -2.52 -6.17
N GLY A 51 3.67 -1.54 -6.91
CA GLY A 51 2.83 -0.61 -7.64
C GLY A 51 3.64 0.32 -8.54
N MET A 52 3.12 0.57 -9.73
CA MET A 52 3.68 1.54 -10.67
C MET A 52 2.60 1.98 -11.66
N SER A 53 2.54 3.28 -11.97
CA SER A 53 1.78 3.82 -13.08
C SER A 53 2.65 4.69 -13.98
N PRO A 54 2.84 4.31 -15.25
CA PRO A 54 3.49 5.19 -16.22
C PRO A 54 2.65 6.45 -16.53
N ASN A 55 1.31 6.36 -16.51
CA ASN A 55 0.44 7.52 -16.73
C ASN A 55 0.64 8.59 -15.65
N VAL A 56 0.66 8.19 -14.38
CA VAL A 56 0.92 9.10 -13.25
C VAL A 56 2.33 9.73 -13.36
N ARG A 57 3.33 8.92 -13.66
CA ARG A 57 4.72 9.41 -13.83
C ARG A 57 4.90 10.38 -14.98
N LYS A 58 4.05 10.28 -16.02
CA LYS A 58 4.04 11.16 -17.19
C LYS A 58 2.99 12.29 -17.08
N GLU A 59 2.42 12.48 -15.91
CA GLU A 59 1.45 13.54 -15.61
C GLU A 59 0.27 13.60 -16.59
N ARG A 60 -0.15 12.46 -17.12
CA ARG A 60 -1.30 12.43 -18.01
C ARG A 60 -2.57 12.73 -17.23
N HIS A 61 -3.48 13.46 -17.87
CA HIS A 61 -4.81 13.69 -17.31
C HIS A 61 -5.62 12.41 -17.36
N TYR A 62 -6.49 12.16 -16.38
CA TYR A 62 -7.32 10.93 -16.33
C TYR A 62 -8.20 10.73 -17.56
N SER A 63 -8.70 11.84 -18.15
CA SER A 63 -9.49 11.79 -19.39
C SER A 63 -8.66 11.57 -20.66
N ASP A 64 -7.33 11.51 -20.55
CA ASP A 64 -6.39 11.35 -21.67
C ASP A 64 -5.28 10.34 -21.35
N LEU A 65 -5.68 9.22 -20.76
CA LEU A 65 -4.76 8.14 -20.45
C LEU A 65 -4.25 7.42 -21.71
N ASP A 66 -2.99 7.02 -21.68
CA ASP A 66 -2.48 6.03 -22.62
C ASP A 66 -2.93 4.64 -22.18
N TYR A 67 -3.70 3.96 -22.98
CA TYR A 67 -4.27 2.65 -22.64
C TYR A 67 -3.21 1.53 -22.54
N ASN A 68 -2.06 1.64 -23.23
CA ASN A 68 -0.96 0.70 -23.04
C ASN A 68 -0.33 0.90 -21.64
N TYR A 69 -0.24 2.15 -21.18
CA TYR A 69 0.20 2.45 -19.83
C TYR A 69 -0.84 2.03 -18.78
N LEU A 70 -2.13 2.22 -19.04
CA LEU A 70 -3.20 1.73 -18.17
C LEU A 70 -3.11 0.22 -17.99
N THR A 71 -3.01 -0.53 -19.10
CA THR A 71 -2.85 -1.99 -19.07
C THR A 71 -1.62 -2.38 -18.22
N LYS A 72 -0.50 -1.70 -18.41
CA LYS A 72 0.72 -1.93 -17.64
C LYS A 72 0.55 -1.58 -16.16
N THR A 73 -0.15 -0.50 -15.85
CA THR A 73 -0.47 -0.10 -14.47
C THR A 73 -1.29 -1.19 -13.77
N LEU A 74 -2.35 -1.66 -14.42
CA LEU A 74 -3.21 -2.71 -13.88
C LEU A 74 -2.47 -4.04 -13.71
N ASP A 75 -1.66 -4.44 -14.70
CA ASP A 75 -0.90 -5.69 -14.65
C ASP A 75 0.11 -5.69 -13.50
N ILE A 76 0.93 -4.64 -13.38
CA ILE A 76 1.96 -4.54 -12.33
C ILE A 76 1.35 -4.33 -10.95
N SER A 77 0.33 -3.47 -10.82
CA SER A 77 -0.12 -2.98 -9.52
C SER A 77 -1.28 -3.78 -8.92
N ALA A 78 -2.00 -4.57 -9.71
CA ALA A 78 -3.15 -5.34 -9.26
C ALA A 78 -3.15 -6.79 -9.75
N VAL A 79 -3.01 -7.02 -11.07
CA VAL A 79 -3.05 -8.37 -11.63
C VAL A 79 -1.87 -9.22 -11.16
N SER A 80 -0.71 -8.61 -10.87
CA SER A 80 0.41 -9.28 -10.22
C SER A 80 0.00 -9.93 -8.89
N PHE A 81 -0.83 -9.27 -8.09
CA PHE A 81 -1.36 -9.84 -6.85
C PHE A 81 -2.25 -11.07 -7.11
N HIS A 82 -3.08 -11.01 -8.15
CA HIS A 82 -3.87 -12.17 -8.59
C HIS A 82 -2.94 -13.33 -8.97
N LYS A 83 -1.90 -13.06 -9.77
CA LYS A 83 -0.91 -14.07 -10.19
C LYS A 83 -0.19 -14.69 -8.98
N VAL A 84 0.26 -13.86 -8.03
CA VAL A 84 0.87 -14.31 -6.75
C VAL A 84 -0.05 -15.30 -6.03
N LEU A 85 -1.32 -14.93 -5.82
CA LEU A 85 -2.28 -15.77 -5.12
C LEU A 85 -2.61 -17.05 -5.90
N GLN A 86 -2.74 -16.97 -7.22
CA GLN A 86 -3.02 -18.13 -8.07
C GLN A 86 -1.86 -19.14 -8.06
N VAL A 87 -0.62 -18.66 -8.19
CA VAL A 87 0.59 -19.48 -8.17
C VAL A 87 0.78 -20.11 -6.79
N ALA A 88 0.67 -19.32 -5.72
CA ALA A 88 0.76 -19.84 -4.36
C ALA A 88 -0.26 -20.94 -4.08
N ARG A 89 -1.50 -20.81 -4.60
CA ARG A 89 -2.55 -21.82 -4.46
C ARG A 89 -2.21 -23.09 -5.24
N LYS A 90 -1.74 -22.98 -6.50
CA LYS A 90 -1.34 -24.13 -7.33
C LYS A 90 -0.22 -24.94 -6.70
N LEU A 91 0.74 -24.27 -6.08
CA LEU A 91 1.90 -24.89 -5.44
C LEU A 91 1.61 -25.33 -4.00
N ASP A 92 0.42 -25.08 -3.49
CA ASP A 92 0.08 -25.30 -2.08
C ASP A 92 1.09 -24.64 -1.12
N ALA A 93 1.54 -23.42 -1.47
CA ALA A 93 2.70 -22.78 -0.86
C ALA A 93 2.42 -22.10 0.48
N ILE A 94 1.15 -21.78 0.80
CA ILE A 94 0.79 -21.06 2.02
C ILE A 94 0.27 -22.04 3.09
N ASN A 95 0.78 -21.89 4.31
CA ASN A 95 0.36 -22.67 5.46
C ASN A 95 -1.12 -22.43 5.81
N GLN A 96 -1.71 -23.40 6.49
CA GLN A 96 -3.00 -23.22 7.15
C GLN A 96 -2.89 -22.09 8.18
N TRP A 97 -3.87 -21.20 8.23
CA TRP A 97 -3.88 -19.99 9.05
C TRP A 97 -2.85 -18.94 8.63
N GLY A 98 -2.22 -19.08 7.50
CA GLY A 98 -1.36 -18.05 6.93
C GLY A 98 -2.08 -16.73 6.73
N SER A 99 -1.33 -15.65 6.52
CA SER A 99 -1.85 -14.30 6.33
C SER A 99 -1.20 -13.62 5.14
N VAL A 100 -2.02 -13.06 4.26
CA VAL A 100 -1.57 -12.33 3.08
C VAL A 100 -2.07 -10.89 3.16
N ILE A 101 -1.19 -9.95 2.90
CA ILE A 101 -1.47 -8.51 2.91
C ILE A 101 -1.04 -7.91 1.58
N ALA A 102 -1.86 -7.02 1.02
CA ALA A 102 -1.46 -6.15 -0.08
C ALA A 102 -1.63 -4.67 0.31
N LEU A 103 -0.67 -3.83 -0.09
CA LEU A 103 -0.74 -2.40 0.20
C LEU A 103 -1.64 -1.69 -0.82
N SER A 104 -2.73 -1.14 -0.32
CA SER A 104 -3.70 -0.30 -1.04
C SER A 104 -3.48 1.18 -0.73
N TYR A 105 -4.44 1.99 -1.12
CA TYR A 105 -4.51 3.41 -0.82
C TYR A 105 -5.96 3.88 -0.81
N VAL A 106 -6.27 4.88 -0.03
CA VAL A 106 -7.63 5.45 0.09
C VAL A 106 -8.23 5.88 -1.26
N ALA A 107 -7.38 6.17 -2.25
CA ALA A 107 -7.79 6.49 -3.62
C ALA A 107 -8.53 5.34 -4.34
N ALA A 108 -8.48 4.11 -3.83
CA ALA A 108 -9.36 3.01 -4.28
C ALA A 108 -10.84 3.28 -4.02
N GLN A 109 -11.16 4.16 -3.06
CA GLN A 109 -12.51 4.43 -2.57
C GLN A 109 -12.90 5.91 -2.59
N ARG A 110 -11.94 6.80 -2.82
CA ARG A 110 -12.12 8.25 -2.86
C ARG A 110 -11.40 8.83 -4.07
N THR A 111 -11.92 9.91 -4.61
CA THR A 111 -11.27 10.61 -5.72
C THR A 111 -10.07 11.39 -5.24
N PHE A 112 -8.92 11.11 -5.82
CA PHE A 112 -7.67 11.87 -5.63
C PHE A 112 -7.23 12.42 -6.98
N TYR A 113 -7.23 13.74 -7.09
CA TYR A 113 -6.75 14.42 -8.30
C TYR A 113 -5.28 14.07 -8.57
N GLY A 114 -4.99 13.66 -9.80
CA GLY A 114 -3.63 13.29 -10.21
C GLY A 114 -3.18 11.87 -9.86
N TYR A 115 -3.95 11.11 -9.06
CA TYR A 115 -3.63 9.70 -8.78
C TYR A 115 -4.04 8.74 -9.91
N ASN A 116 -4.92 9.19 -10.79
CA ASN A 116 -5.29 8.61 -12.09
C ASN A 116 -5.59 7.10 -12.04
N ASP A 117 -5.06 6.35 -13.03
CA ASP A 117 -5.24 4.90 -13.17
C ASP A 117 -4.62 4.06 -12.05
N MET A 118 -3.82 4.65 -11.18
CA MET A 118 -3.38 3.96 -9.96
C MET A 118 -4.55 3.78 -8.98
N ALA A 119 -5.54 4.69 -8.97
CA ALA A 119 -6.77 4.50 -8.19
C ALA A 119 -7.56 3.29 -8.68
N ASP A 120 -7.69 3.12 -10.00
CA ASP A 120 -8.35 1.97 -10.62
C ASP A 120 -7.62 0.66 -10.26
N ALA A 121 -6.28 0.67 -10.31
CA ALA A 121 -5.47 -0.48 -9.93
C ALA A 121 -5.66 -0.84 -8.45
N LYS A 122 -5.73 0.15 -7.54
CA LYS A 122 -5.96 -0.12 -6.11
C LYS A 122 -7.38 -0.63 -5.84
N ALA A 123 -8.38 -0.15 -6.56
CA ALA A 123 -9.74 -0.68 -6.48
C ALA A 123 -9.81 -2.15 -6.96
N LEU A 124 -9.13 -2.48 -8.06
CA LEU A 124 -9.00 -3.84 -8.56
C LEU A 124 -8.26 -4.74 -7.56
N LEU A 125 -7.16 -4.26 -6.97
CA LEU A 125 -6.39 -4.97 -5.94
C LEU A 125 -7.28 -5.37 -4.75
N GLU A 126 -8.10 -4.46 -4.23
CA GLU A 126 -9.03 -4.72 -3.14
C GLU A 126 -10.11 -5.75 -3.54
N SER A 127 -10.59 -5.69 -4.78
CA SER A 127 -11.53 -6.69 -5.30
C SER A 127 -10.92 -8.09 -5.39
N ILE A 128 -9.67 -8.19 -5.85
CA ILE A 128 -8.91 -9.44 -5.91
C ILE A 128 -8.73 -10.01 -4.49
N ALA A 129 -8.36 -9.16 -3.52
CA ALA A 129 -8.19 -9.57 -2.12
C ALA A 129 -9.48 -10.19 -1.55
N ARG A 130 -10.65 -9.61 -1.82
CA ARG A 130 -11.94 -10.17 -1.38
C ARG A 130 -12.23 -11.50 -2.03
N SER A 131 -12.03 -11.63 -3.33
CA SER A 131 -12.32 -12.87 -4.06
C SER A 131 -11.44 -14.04 -3.59
N PHE A 132 -10.14 -13.82 -3.50
CA PHE A 132 -9.22 -14.85 -3.00
C PHE A 132 -9.35 -15.09 -1.49
N GLY A 133 -9.71 -14.06 -0.72
CA GLY A 133 -9.96 -14.19 0.72
C GLY A 133 -11.07 -15.18 1.02
N TYR A 134 -12.14 -15.22 0.21
CA TYR A 134 -13.17 -16.24 0.31
C TYR A 134 -12.62 -17.64 -0.01
N ILE A 135 -11.90 -17.80 -1.14
CA ILE A 135 -11.36 -19.09 -1.58
C ILE A 135 -10.39 -19.65 -0.54
N TYR A 136 -9.37 -18.90 -0.20
CA TYR A 136 -8.33 -19.31 0.74
C TYR A 136 -8.85 -19.50 2.17
N GLY A 137 -9.80 -18.65 2.58
CA GLY A 137 -10.43 -18.77 3.89
C GLY A 137 -11.20 -20.09 4.03
N ARG A 138 -11.90 -20.52 2.99
CA ARG A 138 -12.65 -21.79 2.98
C ARG A 138 -11.75 -23.01 2.88
N GLU A 139 -10.66 -22.93 2.12
CA GLU A 139 -9.78 -24.06 1.87
C GLU A 139 -8.78 -24.30 3.01
N ARG A 140 -8.24 -23.21 3.60
CA ARG A 140 -7.09 -23.30 4.50
C ARG A 140 -7.12 -22.33 5.70
N ASN A 141 -8.21 -21.64 5.93
CA ASN A 141 -8.31 -20.56 6.92
C ASN A 141 -7.27 -19.44 6.72
N VAL A 142 -6.70 -19.27 5.53
CA VAL A 142 -5.78 -18.20 5.21
C VAL A 142 -6.54 -16.87 5.15
N ARG A 143 -6.00 -15.86 5.77
CA ARG A 143 -6.57 -14.50 5.80
C ARG A 143 -5.94 -13.65 4.71
N ILE A 144 -6.75 -12.91 3.98
CA ILE A 144 -6.27 -11.98 2.94
C ILE A 144 -6.90 -10.62 3.19
N ASN A 145 -6.07 -9.62 3.42
CA ASN A 145 -6.49 -8.24 3.68
C ASN A 145 -5.68 -7.25 2.83
N THR A 146 -6.20 -6.05 2.72
CA THR A 146 -5.46 -4.90 2.19
C THR A 146 -5.28 -3.85 3.27
N ILE A 147 -4.16 -3.13 3.24
CA ILE A 147 -3.90 -1.97 4.08
C ILE A 147 -3.94 -0.73 3.20
N SER A 148 -4.86 0.20 3.50
CA SER A 148 -4.86 1.54 2.94
C SER A 148 -3.92 2.41 3.77
N GLN A 149 -2.67 2.54 3.29
CA GLN A 149 -1.58 3.21 3.97
C GLN A 149 -1.58 4.71 3.68
N SER A 150 -1.09 5.52 4.62
CA SER A 150 -0.73 6.94 4.39
C SER A 150 0.20 7.09 3.19
N PRO A 151 0.14 8.22 2.49
CA PRO A 151 1.15 8.52 1.48
C PRO A 151 2.52 8.63 2.15
N THR A 152 3.46 7.81 1.71
CA THR A 152 4.81 7.75 2.24
C THR A 152 5.82 7.98 1.12
N LEU A 153 6.88 8.74 1.40
CA LEU A 153 7.94 8.97 0.43
C LEU A 153 8.74 7.68 0.23
N THR A 154 8.51 7.04 -0.90
CA THR A 154 9.22 5.82 -1.30
C THR A 154 9.97 6.05 -2.61
N THR A 155 10.91 5.17 -2.96
CA THR A 155 11.60 5.21 -4.27
C THR A 155 10.60 5.16 -5.43
N ALA A 156 9.50 4.43 -5.30
CA ALA A 156 8.44 4.39 -6.31
C ALA A 156 7.63 5.70 -6.34
N GLY A 157 7.34 6.27 -5.16
CA GLY A 157 6.58 7.50 -5.01
C GLY A 157 7.37 8.75 -5.40
N SER A 158 8.69 8.77 -5.21
CA SER A 158 9.54 9.92 -5.56
C SER A 158 9.53 10.28 -7.06
N GLY A 159 9.09 9.35 -7.92
CA GLY A 159 8.88 9.59 -9.35
C GLY A 159 7.53 10.24 -9.69
N VAL A 160 6.69 10.55 -8.71
CA VAL A 160 5.37 11.17 -8.89
C VAL A 160 5.50 12.67 -8.61
N LYS A 161 5.27 13.50 -9.62
CA LYS A 161 5.24 14.97 -9.44
C LYS A 161 4.09 15.34 -8.51
N GLY A 162 4.34 16.27 -7.60
CA GLY A 162 3.34 16.69 -6.61
C GLY A 162 3.16 15.75 -5.42
N ILE A 163 3.97 14.68 -5.31
CA ILE A 163 3.88 13.74 -4.16
C ILE A 163 4.13 14.46 -2.83
N GLY A 164 5.05 15.45 -2.80
CA GLY A 164 5.32 16.24 -1.60
C GLY A 164 4.10 17.04 -1.14
N GLN A 165 3.34 17.62 -2.08
CA GLN A 165 2.11 18.34 -1.77
C GLN A 165 1.01 17.40 -1.27
N LEU A 166 0.92 16.20 -1.84
CA LEU A 166 -0.03 15.18 -1.38
C LEU A 166 0.30 14.73 0.05
N ILE A 167 1.58 14.51 0.34
CA ILE A 167 2.07 14.13 1.68
C ILE A 167 1.78 15.26 2.68
N ASP A 168 2.11 16.51 2.36
CA ASP A 168 1.85 17.67 3.23
C ASP A 168 0.34 17.88 3.48
N PHE A 169 -0.47 17.78 2.42
CA PHE A 169 -1.92 17.89 2.56
C PHE A 169 -2.50 16.79 3.46
N SER A 170 -2.08 15.54 3.23
CA SER A 170 -2.51 14.41 4.03
C SER A 170 -2.09 14.56 5.49
N GLU A 171 -0.86 15.03 5.75
CA GLU A 171 -0.35 15.32 7.09
C GLU A 171 -1.23 16.31 7.84
N ARG A 172 -1.64 17.40 7.18
CA ARG A 172 -2.50 18.43 7.78
C ARG A 172 -3.93 17.97 7.98
N MET A 173 -4.40 17.05 7.16
CA MET A 173 -5.75 16.49 7.28
C MET A 173 -5.83 15.43 8.36
N SER A 174 -4.77 14.68 8.60
CA SER A 174 -4.77 13.52 9.49
C SER A 174 -4.60 13.94 10.95
N PRO A 175 -5.49 13.53 11.87
CA PRO A 175 -5.37 13.84 13.29
C PRO A 175 -4.06 13.36 13.93
N LEU A 176 -3.54 12.19 13.49
CA LEU A 176 -2.30 11.59 13.98
C LEU A 176 -1.11 11.82 13.02
N GLY A 177 -1.31 12.63 11.96
CA GLY A 177 -0.31 12.76 10.90
C GLY A 177 -0.23 11.54 9.98
N ASN A 178 0.76 11.55 9.07
CA ASN A 178 1.01 10.43 8.19
C ASN A 178 1.81 9.33 8.89
N ALA A 179 1.41 8.09 8.70
CA ALA A 179 2.17 6.96 9.18
C ALA A 179 3.48 6.78 8.40
N THR A 180 4.54 6.44 9.10
CA THR A 180 5.84 6.08 8.53
C THR A 180 5.85 4.68 7.92
N GLY A 181 6.92 4.34 7.20
CA GLY A 181 7.11 2.98 6.69
C GLY A 181 7.29 1.94 7.80
N GLU A 182 7.90 2.31 8.93
CA GLU A 182 8.10 1.46 10.09
C GLU A 182 6.77 1.17 10.80
N GLU A 183 5.96 2.20 11.05
CA GLU A 183 4.61 2.02 11.61
C GLU A 183 3.71 1.16 10.71
N CYS A 184 3.84 1.29 9.38
CA CYS A 184 3.17 0.39 8.44
C CYS A 184 3.65 -1.06 8.59
N ALA A 185 4.95 -1.28 8.80
CA ALA A 185 5.52 -2.60 9.04
C ALA A 185 4.99 -3.20 10.35
N ASP A 186 4.92 -2.44 11.42
CA ASP A 186 4.35 -2.87 12.71
C ASP A 186 2.88 -3.26 12.58
N TYR A 187 2.13 -2.50 11.78
CA TYR A 187 0.74 -2.85 11.49
C TYR A 187 0.63 -4.13 10.65
N CYS A 188 1.54 -4.34 9.68
CA CYS A 188 1.62 -5.62 8.94
C CYS A 188 1.91 -6.78 9.90
N VAL A 189 2.87 -6.64 10.82
CA VAL A 189 3.20 -7.66 11.83
C VAL A 189 1.98 -7.99 12.69
N THR A 190 1.23 -6.97 13.13
CA THR A 190 -0.02 -7.15 13.87
C THR A 190 -1.03 -7.97 13.07
N LEU A 191 -1.21 -7.68 11.79
CA LEU A 191 -2.15 -8.41 10.92
C LEU A 191 -1.65 -9.81 10.53
N PHE A 192 -0.37 -10.06 10.54
CA PHE A 192 0.21 -11.39 10.36
C PHE A 192 0.01 -12.26 11.62
N SER A 193 -0.06 -11.65 12.78
CA SER A 193 -0.20 -12.37 14.06
C SER A 193 -1.54 -13.08 14.22
N ASP A 194 -1.59 -14.06 15.09
CA ASP A 194 -2.81 -14.79 15.47
C ASP A 194 -3.85 -13.93 16.20
N LEU A 195 -3.46 -12.77 16.69
CA LEU A 195 -4.37 -11.81 17.35
C LEU A 195 -5.50 -11.36 16.42
N THR A 196 -5.29 -11.43 15.10
CA THR A 196 -6.25 -11.00 14.09
C THR A 196 -6.89 -12.16 13.31
N ARG A 197 -6.99 -13.36 13.91
CA ARG A 197 -7.46 -14.61 13.25
C ARG A 197 -8.81 -14.51 12.54
N LYS A 198 -9.67 -13.59 12.89
CA LYS A 198 -10.99 -13.42 12.25
C LYS A 198 -11.08 -12.18 11.37
N VAL A 199 -9.95 -11.52 11.11
CA VAL A 199 -9.87 -10.37 10.20
C VAL A 199 -9.44 -10.85 8.83
N THR A 200 -10.35 -10.86 7.87
CA THR A 200 -10.09 -11.25 6.47
C THR A 200 -11.03 -10.52 5.52
N MET A 201 -10.64 -10.35 4.27
CA MET A 201 -11.38 -9.68 3.20
C MET A 201 -11.67 -8.20 3.49
N GLN A 202 -10.89 -7.59 4.37
CA GLN A 202 -11.04 -6.19 4.76
C GLN A 202 -10.00 -5.32 4.05
N ASN A 203 -10.39 -4.08 3.77
CA ASN A 203 -9.45 -2.99 3.56
C ASN A 203 -9.33 -2.21 4.87
N LEU A 204 -8.15 -2.20 5.45
CA LEU A 204 -7.89 -1.63 6.77
C LEU A 204 -7.10 -0.33 6.60
N PHE A 205 -7.64 0.75 7.15
CA PHE A 205 -6.97 2.06 7.06
C PHE A 205 -5.87 2.17 8.11
N HIS A 206 -4.70 2.61 7.66
CA HIS A 206 -3.55 2.96 8.48
C HIS A 206 -3.00 4.30 7.97
N ASP A 207 -3.73 5.37 8.25
CA ASP A 207 -3.59 6.67 7.59
C ASP A 207 -3.75 7.86 8.56
N GLY A 208 -3.51 7.64 9.83
CA GLY A 208 -3.62 8.69 10.85
C GLY A 208 -5.03 9.28 11.01
N GLY A 209 -6.06 8.61 10.45
CA GLY A 209 -7.45 9.07 10.45
C GLY A 209 -7.85 9.88 9.22
N PHE A 210 -6.96 10.03 8.24
CA PHE A 210 -7.21 10.80 7.01
C PHE A 210 -8.51 10.40 6.30
N SER A 211 -8.74 9.11 6.11
CA SER A 211 -9.90 8.58 5.38
C SER A 211 -11.26 8.94 6.01
N SER A 212 -11.27 9.31 7.29
CA SER A 212 -12.46 9.69 8.05
C SER A 212 -12.68 11.20 8.10
N MET A 213 -11.72 12.00 7.64
CA MET A 213 -11.78 13.46 7.69
C MET A 213 -12.51 14.03 6.48
N GLY A 214 -13.43 14.97 6.73
CA GLY A 214 -13.99 15.85 5.71
C GLY A 214 -13.18 17.16 5.59
N MET A 215 -12.78 17.72 6.74
CA MET A 215 -12.02 18.97 6.83
C MET A 215 -11.22 18.98 8.14
N SER A 216 -10.00 19.50 8.11
CA SER A 216 -9.21 19.76 9.33
C SER A 216 -8.97 21.23 9.53
N MET A 217 -8.83 21.65 10.78
CA MET A 217 -8.51 23.05 11.11
C MET A 217 -7.16 23.48 10.53
N ARG A 218 -6.15 22.61 10.56
CA ARG A 218 -4.83 22.87 9.97
C ARG A 218 -4.91 23.15 8.46
N ALA A 219 -5.70 22.37 7.72
CA ALA A 219 -5.90 22.57 6.29
C ALA A 219 -6.69 23.87 6.01
N LEU A 220 -7.69 24.19 6.83
CA LEU A 220 -8.47 25.42 6.71
C LEU A 220 -7.62 26.65 6.94
N LEU A 221 -6.83 26.69 8.00
CA LEU A 221 -5.92 27.81 8.29
C LEU A 221 -4.90 28.03 7.17
N GLN A 222 -4.40 26.95 6.56
CA GLN A 222 -3.48 27.08 5.42
C GLN A 222 -4.19 27.63 4.17
N TYR A 223 -5.43 27.23 3.95
CA TYR A 223 -6.26 27.78 2.87
C TYR A 223 -6.53 29.27 3.06
N GLU A 224 -6.90 29.70 4.26
CA GLU A 224 -7.13 31.11 4.61
C GLU A 224 -5.88 31.97 4.41
N LYS A 225 -4.72 31.48 4.86
CA LYS A 225 -3.43 32.16 4.60
C LYS A 225 -3.16 32.31 3.10
N GLY A 226 -3.49 31.30 2.29
CA GLY A 226 -3.36 31.33 0.84
C GLY A 226 -4.28 32.35 0.16
N LEU A 227 -5.40 32.69 0.77
CA LEU A 227 -6.34 33.71 0.30
C LEU A 227 -5.94 35.13 0.70
N GLY A 228 -4.88 35.33 1.51
CA GLY A 228 -4.49 36.61 2.06
C GLY A 228 -5.52 37.18 3.06
N CYS A 229 -6.36 36.34 3.60
CA CYS A 229 -7.29 36.67 4.67
C CYS A 229 -6.54 36.67 6.00
N ASP A 230 -6.08 37.83 6.46
CA ASP A 230 -5.75 38.05 7.88
C ASP A 230 -7.07 38.10 8.69
N CYS A 231 -7.85 37.04 8.62
CA CYS A 231 -9.01 36.92 9.49
C CYS A 231 -8.48 36.61 10.88
N GLU A 232 -8.50 37.58 11.77
CA GLU A 232 -8.50 37.38 13.21
C GLU A 232 -9.78 36.61 13.59
N CYS A 233 -9.86 35.36 13.23
CA CYS A 233 -10.81 34.46 13.86
C CYS A 233 -10.29 34.18 15.27
N GLY A 234 -10.72 35.05 16.20
CA GLY A 234 -10.46 34.88 17.61
C GLY A 234 -10.96 33.54 18.07
N ASP A 235 -10.06 32.79 18.55
CA ASP A 235 -9.95 31.94 19.70
C ASP A 235 -8.75 31.04 19.42
N GLU A 236 -7.65 31.37 20.07
CA GLU A 236 -6.43 30.61 20.04
C GLU A 236 -6.74 29.17 20.55
N VAL A 237 -6.99 28.25 19.61
CA VAL A 237 -6.70 26.86 19.90
C VAL A 237 -5.17 26.79 19.91
N PRO A 238 -4.55 26.48 21.04
CA PRO A 238 -3.09 26.41 21.09
C PRO A 238 -2.64 25.43 20.02
N ILE A 239 -1.91 25.92 19.03
CA ILE A 239 -1.11 25.07 18.16
C ILE A 239 0.01 24.62 19.09
N GLU A 240 -0.19 23.50 19.78
CA GLU A 240 0.94 22.84 20.45
C GLU A 240 1.97 22.55 19.37
N GLU A 241 3.07 23.27 19.46
CA GLU A 241 4.25 23.04 18.64
C GLU A 241 4.62 21.57 18.79
N ASP A 242 4.83 20.91 17.67
CA ASP A 242 5.33 19.57 17.49
C ASP A 242 5.81 18.90 18.78
N HIS A 243 4.98 18.04 19.35
CA HIS A 243 5.50 17.00 20.23
C HIS A 243 6.33 16.05 19.37
N LYS A 244 7.63 16.34 19.28
CA LYS A 244 8.64 15.33 18.99
C LYS A 244 8.52 14.29 20.09
N TYR A 245 7.99 13.16 19.75
CA TYR A 245 8.12 11.98 20.59
C TYR A 245 9.61 11.58 20.56
N ASP A 246 10.27 11.74 21.69
CA ASP A 246 11.58 11.17 21.98
C ASP A 246 11.48 9.63 22.08
#